data_87de39dac922c535605f49db3eeb8d1a
#
_entry.id   87de39dac922c535605f49db3eeb8d1a
#
_cell.length_a   1.000
_cell.length_b   1.000
_cell.length_c   1.000
_cell.angle_alpha   90.00
_cell.angle_beta   90.00
_cell.angle_gamma   90.00
#
_symmetry.space_group_name_H-M   'P 1'
#
loop_
_entity.id
_entity.type
_entity.pdbx_description
1 polymer ?
#
loop_
_entity_poly.entity_id
_entity_poly.type
_entity_poly.pdbx_seq_one_letter_code
_entity_poly.pdbx_strand_id
1 'polypeptide(L)'
;MGAWNASINGNDTAQDLKKEYQAAFFYNDVETAVAKIDAYIRQDGYDESDEAEWCDYYYSLADFMWKHGILTDKVKNRAVEMIDSGFGLDLWEEAGAKTLEKRKAVLAEFREQLQSPQPPKKKISIKLYLNPIFETGDLVAIQLQTADKHYMERSNFTEQFFRECNGKYVVIRKVSDKISYTSRVEPRVKDHWAVFQLYGKVFDHLPIEEDLKNVPWADPAKKRRNSPWFNHPVPINGLFWCESSMFYFKKRKYSVIGKNTEDIPEDRPDLNDSLFLGINHTGGNTDTDILMAILD
;
A
#
# COMPACT_ATOMS: atom_id res chain seq x y z
N MET A 1 -15.52 -6.00 -11.37
CA MET A 1 -14.62 -6.49 -10.30
C MET A 1 -14.99 -7.91 -9.96
N GLY A 2 -14.05 -8.77 -9.53
CA GLY A 2 -14.31 -10.21 -9.45
C GLY A 2 -14.54 -10.70 -8.03
N ALA A 3 -15.57 -11.53 -7.84
CA ALA A 3 -15.68 -12.32 -6.62
C ALA A 3 -14.71 -13.50 -6.69
N TRP A 4 -13.82 -13.64 -5.72
CA TRP A 4 -12.83 -14.73 -5.65
C TRP A 4 -13.44 -16.02 -5.08
N ASN A 5 -14.43 -15.86 -4.20
CA ASN A 5 -15.16 -16.95 -3.56
C ASN A 5 -16.49 -16.45 -2.97
N ALA A 6 -17.28 -17.37 -2.45
CA ALA A 6 -18.61 -17.07 -1.91
C ALA A 6 -18.63 -16.36 -0.53
N SER A 7 -17.50 -16.06 0.09
CA SER A 7 -17.47 -15.43 1.43
C SER A 7 -17.88 -13.95 1.37
N ILE A 8 -18.31 -13.39 2.49
CA ILE A 8 -18.71 -11.97 2.61
C ILE A 8 -17.58 -11.00 2.20
N ASN A 9 -16.35 -11.33 2.56
CA ASN A 9 -15.18 -10.50 2.27
C ASN A 9 -14.29 -11.08 1.15
N GLY A 10 -14.82 -11.96 0.31
CA GLY A 10 -14.09 -12.66 -0.75
C GLY A 10 -14.14 -11.96 -2.11
N ASN A 11 -14.07 -10.64 -2.12
CA ASN A 11 -14.12 -9.80 -3.32
C ASN A 11 -13.21 -8.57 -3.18
N ASP A 12 -12.90 -7.93 -4.30
CA ASP A 12 -12.02 -6.75 -4.35
C ASP A 12 -12.61 -5.58 -3.55
N THR A 13 -13.90 -5.30 -3.74
CA THR A 13 -14.60 -4.18 -3.11
C THR A 13 -14.54 -4.25 -1.60
N ALA A 14 -14.85 -5.41 -1.01
CA ALA A 14 -14.78 -5.59 0.44
C ALA A 14 -13.34 -5.41 0.99
N GLN A 15 -12.32 -5.83 0.23
CA GLN A 15 -10.93 -5.68 0.66
C GLN A 15 -10.46 -4.22 0.59
N ASP A 16 -10.82 -3.50 -0.46
CA ASP A 16 -10.50 -2.09 -0.64
C ASP A 16 -11.20 -1.22 0.42
N LEU A 17 -12.47 -1.50 0.67
CA LEU A 17 -13.26 -0.76 1.65
C LEU A 17 -12.83 -1.01 3.11
N LYS A 18 -12.17 -2.13 3.40
CA LYS A 18 -11.75 -2.44 4.77
C LYS A 18 -10.86 -1.36 5.40
N LYS A 19 -9.95 -0.77 4.62
CA LYS A 19 -9.09 0.34 5.08
C LYS A 19 -9.91 1.60 5.30
N GLU A 20 -10.88 1.85 4.42
CA GLU A 20 -11.79 2.97 4.52
C GLU A 20 -12.67 2.87 5.77
N TYR A 21 -13.19 1.68 6.10
CA TYR A 21 -13.93 1.45 7.34
C TYR A 21 -13.06 1.73 8.57
N GLN A 22 -11.83 1.19 8.60
CA GLN A 22 -10.91 1.44 9.70
C GLN A 22 -10.67 2.93 9.91
N ALA A 23 -10.43 3.67 8.82
CA ALA A 23 -10.20 5.10 8.85
C ALA A 23 -11.43 5.89 9.34
N ALA A 24 -12.60 5.61 8.77
CA ALA A 24 -13.83 6.29 9.11
C ALA A 24 -14.20 6.10 10.59
N PHE A 25 -14.22 4.86 11.06
CA PHE A 25 -14.59 4.53 12.45
C PHE A 25 -13.51 4.87 13.49
N PHE A 26 -12.27 5.05 13.06
CA PHE A 26 -11.21 5.52 13.98
C PHE A 26 -11.40 7.01 14.35
N TYR A 27 -11.79 7.82 13.39
CA TYR A 27 -11.84 9.28 13.57
C TYR A 27 -13.23 9.83 13.86
N ASN A 28 -14.29 9.05 13.70
CA ASN A 28 -15.66 9.52 13.82
C ASN A 28 -16.48 8.62 14.75
N ASP A 29 -17.60 9.15 15.24
CA ASP A 29 -18.67 8.32 15.79
C ASP A 29 -19.27 7.41 14.71
N VAL A 30 -20.07 6.42 15.14
CA VAL A 30 -20.59 5.38 14.26
C VAL A 30 -21.48 5.94 13.16
N GLU A 31 -22.35 6.88 13.48
CA GLU A 31 -23.32 7.45 12.53
C GLU A 31 -22.59 8.27 11.47
N THR A 32 -21.66 9.14 11.89
CA THR A 32 -20.84 9.94 10.99
C THR A 32 -19.95 9.06 10.09
N ALA A 33 -19.37 8.00 10.64
CA ALA A 33 -18.54 7.07 9.87
C ALA A 33 -19.34 6.38 8.76
N VAL A 34 -20.51 5.82 9.10
CA VAL A 34 -21.41 5.18 8.12
C VAL A 34 -21.84 6.17 7.05
N ALA A 35 -22.23 7.39 7.42
CA ALA A 35 -22.64 8.41 6.46
C ALA A 35 -21.52 8.79 5.48
N LYS A 36 -20.27 8.91 5.95
CA LYS A 36 -19.12 9.19 5.10
C LYS A 36 -18.83 8.06 4.11
N ILE A 37 -18.90 6.82 4.57
CA ILE A 37 -18.68 5.64 3.74
C ILE A 37 -19.77 5.56 2.67
N ASP A 38 -21.04 5.72 3.03
CA ASP A 38 -22.16 5.72 2.10
C ASP A 38 -22.04 6.83 1.04
N ALA A 39 -21.65 8.04 1.47
CA ALA A 39 -21.41 9.15 0.56
C ALA A 39 -20.26 8.85 -0.43
N TYR A 40 -19.20 8.22 0.03
CA TYR A 40 -18.08 7.83 -0.82
C TYR A 40 -18.50 6.80 -1.87
N ILE A 41 -19.21 5.75 -1.47
CA ILE A 41 -19.67 4.70 -2.39
C ILE A 41 -20.59 5.30 -3.47
N ARG A 42 -21.50 6.21 -3.09
CA ARG A 42 -22.39 6.90 -4.04
C ARG A 42 -21.62 7.85 -4.96
N GLN A 43 -20.58 8.50 -4.47
CA GLN A 43 -19.73 9.37 -5.29
C GLN A 43 -18.93 8.57 -6.34
N ASP A 44 -18.53 7.34 -6.04
CA ASP A 44 -17.91 6.42 -6.99
C ASP A 44 -18.90 5.83 -8.01
N GLY A 45 -20.20 6.21 -7.92
CA GLY A 45 -21.24 5.86 -8.88
C GLY A 45 -22.02 4.60 -8.55
N TYR A 46 -21.81 4.02 -7.37
CA TYR A 46 -22.52 2.82 -6.94
C TYR A 46 -23.71 3.18 -6.06
N ASP A 47 -24.82 2.59 -6.36
CA ASP A 47 -26.06 2.70 -5.59
C ASP A 47 -26.84 1.37 -5.56
N GLU A 48 -28.05 1.39 -5.06
CA GLU A 48 -28.86 0.18 -4.91
C GLU A 48 -29.27 -0.46 -6.26
N SER A 49 -29.06 0.24 -7.39
CA SER A 49 -29.33 -0.34 -8.71
C SER A 49 -28.16 -1.22 -9.21
N ASP A 50 -26.95 -1.04 -8.66
CA ASP A 50 -25.82 -1.94 -8.85
C ASP A 50 -25.78 -2.97 -7.71
N GLU A 51 -26.62 -4.01 -7.85
CA GLU A 51 -26.79 -5.01 -6.78
C GLU A 51 -25.49 -5.69 -6.37
N ALA A 52 -24.56 -5.91 -7.30
CA ALA A 52 -23.30 -6.58 -7.04
C ALA A 52 -22.44 -5.77 -6.05
N GLU A 53 -22.10 -4.56 -6.45
CA GLU A 53 -21.24 -3.67 -5.66
C GLU A 53 -21.92 -3.24 -4.37
N TRP A 54 -23.25 -3.02 -4.41
CA TRP A 54 -24.02 -2.66 -3.23
C TRP A 54 -24.06 -3.77 -2.18
N CYS A 55 -24.20 -5.05 -2.60
CA CYS A 55 -24.11 -6.20 -1.71
C CYS A 55 -22.73 -6.31 -1.08
N ASP A 56 -21.67 -6.20 -1.88
CA ASP A 56 -20.28 -6.32 -1.42
C ASP A 56 -19.94 -5.22 -0.42
N TYR A 57 -20.36 -3.99 -0.69
CA TYR A 57 -20.26 -2.88 0.24
C TYR A 57 -21.02 -3.15 1.53
N TYR A 58 -22.32 -3.40 1.43
CA TYR A 58 -23.19 -3.36 2.61
C TYR A 58 -22.96 -4.55 3.55
N TYR A 59 -22.74 -5.72 2.99
CA TYR A 59 -22.44 -6.92 3.78
C TYR A 59 -21.05 -6.81 4.45
N SER A 60 -20.05 -6.32 3.75
CA SER A 60 -18.73 -6.13 4.36
C SER A 60 -18.71 -5.05 5.44
N LEU A 61 -19.50 -3.99 5.28
CA LEU A 61 -19.71 -2.97 6.32
C LEU A 61 -20.37 -3.58 7.56
N ALA A 62 -21.48 -4.32 7.38
CA ALA A 62 -22.20 -4.94 8.48
C ALA A 62 -21.33 -5.97 9.23
N ASP A 63 -20.55 -6.79 8.51
CA ASP A 63 -19.61 -7.74 9.08
C ASP A 63 -18.50 -7.03 9.88
N PHE A 64 -17.93 -5.97 9.32
CA PHE A 64 -16.93 -5.15 10.01
C PHE A 64 -17.48 -4.58 11.32
N MET A 65 -18.67 -3.98 11.26
CA MET A 65 -19.30 -3.36 12.42
C MET A 65 -19.67 -4.40 13.48
N TRP A 66 -20.19 -5.57 13.09
CA TRP A 66 -20.50 -6.65 14.04
C TRP A 66 -19.24 -7.15 14.73
N LYS A 67 -18.17 -7.43 14.00
CA LYS A 67 -16.88 -7.91 14.54
C LYS A 67 -16.23 -6.94 15.53
N HIS A 68 -16.56 -5.65 15.41
CA HIS A 68 -16.06 -4.60 16.30
C HIS A 68 -17.04 -4.20 17.41
N GLY A 69 -18.22 -4.85 17.48
CA GLY A 69 -19.21 -4.55 18.51
C GLY A 69 -19.82 -3.14 18.38
N ILE A 70 -20.00 -2.66 17.15
CA ILE A 70 -20.53 -1.33 16.82
C ILE A 70 -21.64 -1.36 15.78
N LEU A 71 -22.19 -2.53 15.49
CA LEU A 71 -23.28 -2.68 14.54
C LEU A 71 -24.54 -2.01 15.06
N THR A 72 -25.09 -1.08 14.28
CA THR A 72 -26.36 -0.41 14.58
C THR A 72 -27.56 -1.19 14.05
N ASP A 73 -28.73 -0.99 14.67
CA ASP A 73 -29.96 -1.63 14.17
C ASP A 73 -30.30 -1.24 12.74
N LYS A 74 -30.00 0.00 12.33
CA LYS A 74 -30.22 0.46 10.96
C LYS A 74 -29.42 -0.39 9.96
N VAL A 75 -28.12 -0.56 10.16
CA VAL A 75 -27.26 -1.34 9.26
C VAL A 75 -27.60 -2.82 9.30
N LYS A 76 -27.85 -3.35 10.51
CA LYS A 76 -28.27 -4.74 10.71
C LYS A 76 -29.55 -5.06 9.95
N ASN A 77 -30.61 -4.29 10.20
CA ASN A 77 -31.91 -4.57 9.61
C ASN A 77 -31.87 -4.48 8.09
N ARG A 78 -31.16 -3.52 7.52
CA ARG A 78 -31.00 -3.42 6.07
C ARG A 78 -30.22 -4.60 5.48
N ALA A 79 -29.12 -5.03 6.12
CA ALA A 79 -28.37 -6.19 5.65
C ALA A 79 -29.23 -7.48 5.72
N VAL A 80 -30.00 -7.66 6.80
CA VAL A 80 -30.91 -8.80 6.93
C VAL A 80 -32.03 -8.75 5.88
N GLU A 81 -32.62 -7.59 5.61
CA GLU A 81 -33.62 -7.40 4.56
C GLU A 81 -33.07 -7.78 3.18
N MET A 82 -31.86 -7.35 2.85
CA MET A 82 -31.19 -7.71 1.59
C MET A 82 -30.98 -9.23 1.49
N ILE A 83 -30.56 -9.88 2.56
CA ILE A 83 -30.39 -11.35 2.59
C ILE A 83 -31.73 -12.05 2.40
N ASP A 84 -32.76 -11.62 3.14
CA ASP A 84 -34.10 -12.25 3.13
C ASP A 84 -34.84 -12.07 1.78
N SER A 85 -34.55 -10.98 1.07
CA SER A 85 -35.11 -10.75 -0.30
C SER A 85 -34.33 -11.48 -1.39
N GLY A 86 -33.14 -12.04 -1.08
CA GLY A 86 -32.27 -12.63 -2.08
C GLY A 86 -31.55 -11.61 -2.98
N PHE A 87 -31.45 -10.36 -2.53
CA PHE A 87 -30.85 -9.26 -3.27
C PHE A 87 -29.41 -9.62 -3.72
N GLY A 88 -29.14 -9.48 -5.03
CA GLY A 88 -27.85 -9.78 -5.64
C GLY A 88 -27.54 -11.27 -5.81
N LEU A 89 -28.48 -12.20 -5.55
CA LEU A 89 -28.24 -13.63 -5.77
C LEU A 89 -28.22 -14.03 -7.25
N ASP A 90 -28.94 -13.31 -8.10
CA ASP A 90 -29.02 -13.59 -9.53
C ASP A 90 -27.64 -13.58 -10.21
N LEU A 91 -26.74 -12.71 -9.72
CA LEU A 91 -25.37 -12.64 -10.19
C LEU A 91 -24.55 -13.92 -9.93
N TRP A 92 -24.96 -14.71 -8.94
CA TRP A 92 -24.31 -15.98 -8.59
C TRP A 92 -24.90 -17.17 -9.37
N GLU A 93 -26.05 -17.00 -10.01
CA GLU A 93 -26.64 -18.03 -10.89
C GLU A 93 -25.76 -18.25 -12.11
N GLU A 94 -25.19 -17.19 -12.69
CA GLU A 94 -24.25 -17.26 -13.83
C GLU A 94 -22.96 -18.02 -13.47
N ALA A 95 -22.54 -17.97 -12.22
CA ALA A 95 -21.36 -18.69 -11.72
C ALA A 95 -21.61 -20.19 -11.47
N GLY A 96 -22.85 -20.65 -11.68
CA GLY A 96 -23.29 -22.04 -11.61
C GLY A 96 -23.89 -22.45 -10.25
N ALA A 97 -24.78 -23.42 -10.30
CA ALA A 97 -25.62 -23.85 -9.17
C ALA A 97 -24.82 -24.17 -7.89
N LYS A 98 -23.66 -24.82 -8.01
CA LYS A 98 -22.83 -25.15 -6.84
C LYS A 98 -22.27 -23.89 -6.12
N THR A 99 -21.96 -22.85 -6.88
CA THR A 99 -21.43 -21.59 -6.34
C THR A 99 -22.56 -20.80 -5.69
N LEU A 100 -23.73 -20.75 -6.32
CA LEU A 100 -24.94 -20.15 -5.78
C LEU A 100 -25.33 -20.78 -4.43
N GLU A 101 -25.38 -22.11 -4.34
CA GLU A 101 -25.71 -22.80 -3.08
C GLU A 101 -24.70 -22.50 -1.96
N LYS A 102 -23.41 -22.39 -2.30
CA LYS A 102 -22.39 -21.94 -1.33
C LYS A 102 -22.66 -20.51 -0.87
N ARG A 103 -23.02 -19.61 -1.79
CA ARG A 103 -23.33 -18.21 -1.42
C ARG A 103 -24.55 -18.14 -0.52
N LYS A 104 -25.62 -18.87 -0.83
CA LYS A 104 -26.81 -18.95 0.03
C LYS A 104 -26.49 -19.45 1.43
N ALA A 105 -25.65 -20.49 1.55
CA ALA A 105 -25.22 -21.00 2.86
C ALA A 105 -24.44 -19.94 3.64
N VAL A 106 -23.49 -19.26 3.01
CA VAL A 106 -22.71 -18.17 3.63
C VAL A 106 -23.62 -17.03 4.09
N LEU A 107 -24.61 -16.63 3.27
CA LEU A 107 -25.56 -15.58 3.64
C LEU A 107 -26.47 -15.99 4.79
N ALA A 108 -26.90 -17.27 4.84
CA ALA A 108 -27.69 -17.78 5.97
C ALA A 108 -26.89 -17.73 7.27
N GLU A 109 -25.64 -18.20 7.28
CA GLU A 109 -24.74 -18.09 8.44
C GLU A 109 -24.48 -16.63 8.84
N PHE A 110 -24.30 -15.76 7.87
CA PHE A 110 -24.09 -14.33 8.11
C PHE A 110 -25.34 -13.66 8.70
N ARG A 111 -26.51 -14.02 8.25
CA ARG A 111 -27.80 -13.58 8.82
C ARG A 111 -27.90 -13.95 10.31
N GLU A 112 -27.60 -15.20 10.63
CA GLU A 112 -27.58 -15.66 12.03
C GLU A 112 -26.54 -14.89 12.86
N GLN A 113 -25.36 -14.66 12.30
CA GLN A 113 -24.33 -13.86 12.94
C GLN A 113 -24.84 -12.45 13.26
N LEU A 114 -25.46 -11.76 12.31
CA LEU A 114 -25.98 -10.39 12.51
C LEU A 114 -27.09 -10.33 13.56
N GLN A 115 -27.86 -11.37 13.73
CA GLN A 115 -28.94 -11.47 14.72
C GLN A 115 -28.44 -11.93 16.10
N SER A 116 -27.22 -12.47 16.19
CA SER A 116 -26.62 -12.89 17.45
C SER A 116 -26.12 -11.69 18.27
N PRO A 117 -25.92 -11.85 19.58
CA PRO A 117 -25.30 -10.82 20.39
C PRO A 117 -23.94 -10.41 19.83
N GLN A 118 -23.72 -9.10 19.68
CA GLN A 118 -22.45 -8.58 19.25
C GLN A 118 -21.33 -8.85 20.27
N PRO A 119 -20.08 -9.02 19.83
CA PRO A 119 -18.95 -9.06 20.74
C PRO A 119 -18.78 -7.71 21.47
N PRO A 120 -18.05 -7.66 22.57
CA PRO A 120 -17.71 -6.41 23.23
C PRO A 120 -17.03 -5.43 22.26
N LYS A 121 -17.34 -4.14 22.39
CA LYS A 121 -16.75 -3.08 21.55
C LYS A 121 -15.21 -3.16 21.56
N LYS A 122 -14.62 -3.31 20.38
CA LYS A 122 -13.17 -3.34 20.19
C LYS A 122 -12.66 -1.97 19.78
N LYS A 123 -11.45 -1.66 20.24
CA LYS A 123 -10.74 -0.46 19.78
C LYS A 123 -10.33 -0.63 18.33
N ILE A 124 -10.77 0.26 17.47
CA ILE A 124 -10.30 0.36 16.09
C ILE A 124 -8.98 1.14 16.10
N SER A 125 -8.00 0.66 15.37
CA SER A 125 -6.70 1.31 15.26
C SER A 125 -6.28 1.39 13.79
N ILE A 126 -5.60 2.47 13.44
CA ILE A 126 -4.98 2.64 12.13
C ILE A 126 -3.48 2.82 12.31
N LYS A 127 -2.72 2.42 11.31
CA LYS A 127 -1.30 2.75 11.28
C LYS A 127 -1.14 4.13 10.67
N LEU A 128 -0.60 5.04 11.46
CA LEU A 128 -0.22 6.37 11.01
C LEU A 128 1.30 6.42 10.89
N TYR A 129 1.79 6.84 9.72
CA TYR A 129 3.23 6.96 9.44
C TYR A 129 3.56 8.43 9.26
N LEU A 130 3.54 9.20 10.35
CA LEU A 130 3.56 10.65 10.30
C LEU A 130 4.93 11.29 10.54
N ASN A 131 5.97 10.52 10.88
CA ASN A 131 7.26 11.07 11.27
C ASN A 131 8.30 10.91 10.17
N PRO A 132 8.80 12.00 9.58
CA PRO A 132 10.01 11.94 8.76
C PRO A 132 11.17 11.42 9.63
N ILE A 133 11.94 10.46 9.10
CA ILE A 133 13.08 9.89 9.82
C ILE A 133 14.40 10.60 9.53
N PHE A 134 14.46 11.38 8.47
CA PHE A 134 15.61 12.14 8.05
C PHE A 134 15.23 13.58 7.78
N GLU A 135 16.19 14.47 7.95
CA GLU A 135 16.06 15.87 7.52
C GLU A 135 16.44 16.04 6.05
N THR A 136 15.92 17.07 5.41
CA THR A 136 16.33 17.44 4.05
C THR A 136 17.82 17.67 3.99
N GLY A 137 18.47 17.04 3.02
CA GLY A 137 19.91 17.06 2.83
C GLY A 137 20.66 15.92 3.52
N ASP A 138 20.05 15.18 4.46
CA ASP A 138 20.75 14.08 5.12
C ASP A 138 21.25 13.06 4.10
N LEU A 139 22.53 12.71 4.23
CA LEU A 139 23.23 11.66 3.49
C LEU A 139 23.17 10.38 4.30
N VAL A 140 22.51 9.36 3.76
CA VAL A 140 22.27 8.11 4.47
C VAL A 140 22.90 6.95 3.74
N ALA A 141 23.89 6.35 4.36
CA ALA A 141 24.48 5.09 3.89
C ALA A 141 23.63 3.91 4.36
N ILE A 142 23.26 3.05 3.42
CA ILE A 142 22.41 1.88 3.67
C ILE A 142 23.19 0.63 3.34
N GLN A 143 23.25 -0.34 4.27
CA GLN A 143 23.84 -1.64 3.99
C GLN A 143 22.85 -2.52 3.23
N LEU A 144 23.27 -3.00 2.05
CA LEU A 144 22.47 -3.86 1.19
C LEU A 144 22.27 -5.25 1.80
N GLN A 145 21.08 -5.80 1.61
CA GLN A 145 20.69 -7.15 2.03
C GLN A 145 20.13 -7.91 0.82
N THR A 146 21.01 -8.33 -0.07
CA THR A 146 20.65 -8.91 -1.38
C THR A 146 20.61 -10.44 -1.38
N ALA A 147 20.78 -11.10 -0.23
CA ALA A 147 20.85 -12.56 -0.14
C ALA A 147 19.49 -13.28 -0.29
N ASP A 148 18.39 -12.56 -0.45
CA ASP A 148 17.05 -13.15 -0.58
C ASP A 148 16.80 -13.64 -2.02
N LYS A 149 16.70 -14.95 -2.19
CA LYS A 149 16.55 -15.62 -3.50
C LYS A 149 15.30 -15.22 -4.29
N HIS A 150 14.25 -14.82 -3.61
CA HIS A 150 12.95 -14.59 -4.25
C HIS A 150 12.94 -13.44 -5.28
N TYR A 151 13.92 -12.56 -5.21
CA TYR A 151 14.01 -11.36 -6.05
C TYR A 151 15.06 -11.43 -7.15
N MET A 152 15.95 -12.42 -7.09
CA MET A 152 16.98 -12.63 -8.11
C MET A 152 16.40 -13.07 -9.46
N GLU A 153 15.30 -13.82 -9.42
CA GLU A 153 14.65 -14.37 -10.63
C GLU A 153 14.02 -13.31 -11.55
N ARG A 154 13.88 -12.07 -11.06
CA ARG A 154 13.21 -10.97 -11.78
C ARG A 154 14.15 -9.92 -12.35
N SER A 155 15.45 -10.13 -12.27
CA SER A 155 16.44 -9.20 -12.77
C SER A 155 17.31 -9.88 -13.85
N ASN A 156 17.93 -9.06 -14.70
CA ASN A 156 18.92 -9.52 -15.67
C ASN A 156 20.29 -9.81 -15.03
N PHE A 157 20.42 -9.63 -13.73
CA PHE A 157 21.65 -9.86 -12.99
C PHE A 157 21.75 -11.30 -12.50
N THR A 158 22.98 -11.80 -12.42
CA THR A 158 23.25 -13.16 -11.92
C THR A 158 23.11 -13.26 -10.39
N GLU A 159 22.83 -14.45 -9.89
CA GLU A 159 22.81 -14.74 -8.46
C GLU A 159 24.15 -14.38 -7.80
N GLN A 160 25.24 -14.63 -8.48
CA GLN A 160 26.60 -14.29 -8.02
C GLN A 160 26.74 -12.79 -7.77
N PHE A 161 26.25 -11.97 -8.68
CA PHE A 161 26.30 -10.52 -8.57
C PHE A 161 25.56 -10.01 -7.30
N PHE A 162 24.35 -10.51 -7.04
CA PHE A 162 23.63 -10.14 -5.83
C PHE A 162 24.34 -10.57 -4.56
N ARG A 163 24.96 -11.74 -4.56
CA ARG A 163 25.79 -12.19 -3.43
C ARG A 163 27.00 -11.30 -3.21
N GLU A 164 27.64 -10.86 -4.27
CA GLU A 164 28.79 -9.94 -4.21
C GLU A 164 28.40 -8.54 -3.70
N CYS A 165 27.18 -8.11 -3.89
CA CYS A 165 26.66 -6.84 -3.39
C CYS A 165 26.14 -6.92 -1.94
N ASN A 166 25.92 -8.11 -1.42
CA ASN A 166 25.40 -8.28 -0.06
C ASN A 166 26.40 -7.76 0.98
N GLY A 167 25.90 -6.91 1.88
CA GLY A 167 26.72 -6.27 2.91
C GLY A 167 27.48 -5.01 2.47
N LYS A 168 27.51 -4.70 1.17
CA LYS A 168 28.04 -3.43 0.64
C LYS A 168 27.07 -2.29 0.93
N TYR A 169 27.45 -1.07 0.59
CA TYR A 169 26.68 0.13 0.91
C TYR A 169 26.28 0.91 -0.33
N VAL A 170 25.13 1.53 -0.25
CA VAL A 170 24.67 2.59 -1.16
C VAL A 170 24.38 3.84 -0.36
N VAL A 171 24.41 5.00 -0.99
CA VAL A 171 24.11 6.27 -0.33
C VAL A 171 22.93 6.93 -0.99
N ILE A 172 22.01 7.40 -0.16
CA ILE A 172 20.88 8.23 -0.56
C ILE A 172 20.99 9.61 0.09
N ARG A 173 20.44 10.63 -0.58
CA ARG A 173 20.23 11.96 -0.02
C ARG A 173 18.74 12.22 0.14
N LYS A 174 18.31 12.63 1.32
CA LYS A 174 16.94 13.09 1.54
C LYS A 174 16.69 14.39 0.80
N VAL A 175 15.70 14.41 -0.06
CA VAL A 175 15.33 15.60 -0.86
C VAL A 175 14.15 16.34 -0.24
N SER A 176 13.07 15.63 0.03
CA SER A 176 11.85 16.24 0.55
C SER A 176 10.93 15.21 1.19
N ASP A 177 9.86 15.70 1.79
CA ASP A 177 8.71 14.90 2.20
C ASP A 177 7.54 15.18 1.27
N LYS A 178 6.73 14.15 1.06
CA LYS A 178 5.44 14.26 0.41
C LYS A 178 4.36 13.67 1.29
N ILE A 179 3.22 14.32 1.36
CA ILE A 179 2.06 13.81 2.08
C ILE A 179 1.12 13.19 1.06
N SER A 180 0.78 11.93 1.25
CA SER A 180 -0.25 11.22 0.51
C SER A 180 -1.48 11.00 1.38
N TYR A 181 -2.65 11.11 0.79
CA TYR A 181 -3.91 10.75 1.43
C TYR A 181 -4.16 9.27 1.14
N THR A 182 -4.20 8.44 2.17
CA THR A 182 -4.34 6.99 2.04
C THR A 182 -5.76 6.49 2.24
N SER A 183 -6.66 7.38 2.67
CA SER A 183 -8.10 7.14 2.73
C SER A 183 -8.85 8.16 1.89
N ARG A 184 -9.80 7.69 1.10
CA ARG A 184 -10.71 8.51 0.32
C ARG A 184 -11.90 8.99 1.15
N VAL A 185 -12.27 8.19 2.14
CA VAL A 185 -13.38 8.49 3.08
C VAL A 185 -12.94 9.44 4.19
N GLU A 186 -11.67 9.32 4.64
CA GLU A 186 -11.17 10.09 5.78
C GLU A 186 -9.86 10.81 5.46
N PRO A 187 -9.93 12.09 5.04
CA PRO A 187 -8.74 12.86 4.64
C PRO A 187 -7.72 13.12 5.76
N ARG A 188 -8.07 12.82 7.02
CA ARG A 188 -7.12 12.89 8.13
C ARG A 188 -6.12 11.74 8.15
N VAL A 189 -6.39 10.67 7.39
CA VAL A 189 -5.45 9.56 7.23
C VAL A 189 -4.44 9.92 6.14
N LYS A 190 -3.23 10.19 6.58
CA LYS A 190 -2.13 10.64 5.72
C LYS A 190 -0.93 9.76 5.93
N ASP A 191 -0.23 9.48 4.85
CA ASP A 191 1.10 8.90 4.87
C ASP A 191 2.16 9.92 4.48
N HIS A 192 3.32 9.82 5.09
CA HIS A 192 4.50 10.58 4.73
C HIS A 192 5.39 9.73 3.84
N TRP A 193 5.61 10.23 2.65
CA TRP A 193 6.56 9.68 1.70
C TRP A 193 7.82 10.51 1.73
N ALA A 194 8.94 9.85 1.81
CA ALA A 194 10.21 10.51 1.71
C ALA A 194 10.74 10.39 0.28
N VAL A 195 11.18 11.51 -0.28
CA VAL A 195 11.81 11.57 -1.59
C VAL A 195 13.32 11.61 -1.41
N PHE A 196 14.02 10.75 -2.13
CA PHE A 196 15.45 10.65 -2.07
C PHE A 196 16.10 10.74 -3.45
N GLN A 197 17.35 11.19 -3.49
CA GLN A 197 18.27 10.95 -4.59
C GLN A 197 19.22 9.81 -4.22
N LEU A 198 19.56 8.97 -5.18
CA LEU A 198 20.47 7.84 -5.02
C LEU A 198 21.79 8.17 -5.70
N TYR A 199 22.91 8.00 -5.01
CA TYR A 199 24.24 8.07 -5.62
C TYR A 199 24.49 6.83 -6.49
N GLY A 200 25.06 7.02 -7.67
CA GLY A 200 25.26 5.98 -8.70
C GLY A 200 26.45 5.04 -8.42
N LYS A 201 26.72 4.71 -7.17
CA LYS A 201 27.86 3.85 -6.79
C LYS A 201 27.51 2.94 -5.63
N VAL A 202 28.03 1.71 -5.71
CA VAL A 202 28.07 0.75 -4.60
C VAL A 202 29.45 0.83 -3.92
N PHE A 203 29.49 0.90 -2.60
CA PHE A 203 30.70 1.01 -1.81
C PHE A 203 30.96 -0.28 -1.05
N ASP A 204 32.23 -0.72 -1.01
CA ASP A 204 32.66 -1.93 -0.28
C ASP A 204 32.80 -1.70 1.23
N HIS A 205 32.79 -0.46 1.68
CA HIS A 205 32.93 -0.04 3.09
C HIS A 205 31.82 0.97 3.42
N LEU A 206 31.64 1.26 4.69
CA LEU A 206 30.76 2.37 5.11
C LEU A 206 31.38 3.69 4.61
N PRO A 207 30.71 4.37 3.64
CA PRO A 207 31.28 5.57 3.06
C PRO A 207 31.20 6.78 4.02
N ILE A 208 32.04 7.75 3.77
CA ILE A 208 32.02 9.09 4.37
C ILE A 208 31.71 10.13 3.27
N GLU A 209 31.46 11.37 3.64
CA GLU A 209 31.12 12.43 2.67
C GLU A 209 32.17 12.59 1.56
N GLU A 210 33.47 12.42 1.91
CA GLU A 210 34.55 12.54 0.96
C GLU A 210 34.48 11.51 -0.17
N ASP A 211 33.97 10.31 0.12
CA ASP A 211 33.81 9.23 -0.86
C ASP A 211 32.74 9.55 -1.92
N LEU A 212 31.89 10.55 -1.65
CA LEU A 212 30.79 10.96 -2.54
C LEU A 212 31.27 12.02 -3.54
N LYS A 213 32.44 12.63 -3.38
CA LYS A 213 32.95 13.60 -4.34
C LYS A 213 33.07 12.97 -5.72
N ASN A 214 32.46 13.65 -6.70
CA ASN A 214 32.46 13.21 -8.08
C ASN A 214 31.67 11.91 -8.36
N VAL A 215 30.90 11.37 -7.41
CA VAL A 215 30.00 10.26 -7.67
C VAL A 215 28.73 10.84 -8.31
N PRO A 216 28.36 10.41 -9.54
CA PRO A 216 27.16 10.90 -10.18
C PRO A 216 25.91 10.38 -9.46
N TRP A 217 24.78 11.03 -9.70
CA TRP A 217 23.49 10.49 -9.31
C TRP A 217 23.17 9.24 -10.13
N ALA A 218 22.54 8.26 -9.50
CA ALA A 218 22.03 7.09 -10.20
C ALA A 218 21.01 7.52 -11.26
N ASP A 219 20.99 6.78 -12.36
CA ASP A 219 20.00 6.98 -13.41
C ASP A 219 18.82 6.02 -13.21
N PRO A 220 17.68 6.49 -12.73
CA PRO A 220 16.51 5.62 -12.53
C PRO A 220 15.98 4.98 -13.79
N ALA A 221 16.29 5.52 -14.98
CA ALA A 221 15.90 4.93 -16.25
C ALA A 221 16.63 3.59 -16.49
N LYS A 222 17.78 3.36 -15.88
CA LYS A 222 18.50 2.08 -15.92
C LYS A 222 17.69 0.94 -15.32
N LYS A 223 16.98 1.18 -14.20
CA LYS A 223 16.10 0.19 -13.60
C LYS A 223 15.09 -0.37 -14.60
N ARG A 224 14.53 0.47 -15.46
CA ARG A 224 13.59 0.04 -16.49
C ARG A 224 14.26 -0.73 -17.63
N ARG A 225 15.43 -0.28 -18.05
CA ARG A 225 16.20 -0.99 -19.07
C ARG A 225 16.59 -2.39 -18.61
N ASN A 226 16.87 -2.54 -17.32
CA ASN A 226 17.30 -3.79 -16.71
C ASN A 226 16.17 -4.67 -16.20
N SER A 227 14.92 -4.20 -16.28
CA SER A 227 13.73 -4.95 -15.84
C SER A 227 12.92 -5.45 -17.04
N PRO A 228 12.66 -6.76 -17.16
CA PRO A 228 11.86 -7.30 -18.24
C PRO A 228 10.39 -6.85 -18.23
N TRP A 229 9.96 -6.21 -17.16
CA TRP A 229 8.56 -5.80 -16.94
C TRP A 229 8.24 -4.37 -17.37
N PHE A 230 9.25 -3.56 -17.74
CA PHE A 230 9.04 -2.13 -18.01
C PHE A 230 9.64 -1.69 -19.33
N ASN A 231 8.79 -1.44 -20.32
CA ASN A 231 9.19 -1.04 -21.68
C ASN A 231 9.17 0.46 -21.97
N HIS A 232 8.89 1.32 -21.00
CA HIS A 232 8.73 2.76 -21.27
C HIS A 232 9.80 3.62 -20.60
N PRO A 233 10.43 4.55 -21.34
CA PRO A 233 11.33 5.52 -20.76
C PRO A 233 10.54 6.50 -19.89
N VAL A 234 11.02 6.79 -18.69
CA VAL A 234 10.54 7.89 -17.87
C VAL A 234 11.72 8.80 -17.60
N PRO A 235 11.62 10.06 -17.95
CA PRO A 235 12.58 11.06 -17.54
C PRO A 235 12.38 11.30 -16.05
N ILE A 236 13.37 10.90 -15.24
CA ILE A 236 13.33 11.17 -13.81
C ILE A 236 14.71 11.66 -13.42
N ASN A 237 14.75 12.79 -12.77
CA ASN A 237 15.95 13.50 -12.34
C ASN A 237 16.74 12.81 -11.22
N GLY A 238 17.00 11.51 -11.34
CA GLY A 238 17.71 10.74 -10.33
C GLY A 238 16.96 10.59 -9.00
N LEU A 239 15.65 10.91 -8.99
CA LEU A 239 14.84 10.86 -7.79
C LEU A 239 14.12 9.51 -7.67
N PHE A 240 14.05 9.00 -6.45
CA PHE A 240 13.16 7.92 -6.07
C PHE A 240 12.49 8.26 -4.75
N TRP A 241 11.43 7.57 -4.42
CA TRP A 241 10.69 7.81 -3.19
C TRP A 241 10.48 6.50 -2.43
N CYS A 242 10.25 6.64 -1.14
CA CYS A 242 9.98 5.55 -0.24
C CYS A 242 8.66 5.80 0.46
N GLU A 243 7.72 4.90 0.28
CA GLU A 243 6.49 4.91 1.05
C GLU A 243 6.80 4.55 2.49
N SER A 244 6.36 5.39 3.41
CA SER A 244 6.58 5.13 4.82
C SER A 244 8.02 4.69 5.10
N SER A 245 8.90 5.64 5.06
CA SER A 245 10.33 5.51 5.38
C SER A 245 10.64 4.55 6.56
N MET A 246 9.67 4.36 7.44
CA MET A 246 9.80 3.54 8.63
C MET A 246 9.95 2.04 8.37
N PHE A 247 9.30 1.46 7.36
CA PHE A 247 9.33 0.00 7.18
C PHE A 247 10.65 -0.48 6.58
N TYR A 248 11.13 0.22 5.58
CA TYR A 248 12.39 -0.11 4.96
C TYR A 248 13.54 0.00 5.96
N PHE A 249 13.66 1.16 6.61
CA PHE A 249 14.77 1.46 7.50
C PHE A 249 14.73 0.66 8.81
N LYS A 250 13.55 0.25 9.31
CA LYS A 250 13.45 -0.64 10.48
C LYS A 250 14.21 -1.95 10.33
N LYS A 251 14.33 -2.45 9.10
CA LYS A 251 14.93 -3.76 8.81
C LYS A 251 16.35 -3.63 8.24
N ARG A 252 16.87 -2.44 8.10
CA ARG A 252 18.18 -2.18 7.48
C ARG A 252 19.13 -1.58 8.47
N LYS A 253 20.42 -1.89 8.26
CA LYS A 253 21.50 -1.14 8.89
C LYS A 253 21.75 0.09 8.05
N TYR A 254 21.67 1.24 8.65
CA TYR A 254 21.97 2.52 8.02
C TYR A 254 22.72 3.44 8.97
N SER A 255 23.38 4.43 8.40
CA SER A 255 24.07 5.48 9.13
C SER A 255 23.88 6.81 8.41
N VAL A 256 23.56 7.86 9.14
CA VAL A 256 23.65 9.22 8.61
C VAL A 256 25.13 9.58 8.61
N ILE A 257 25.69 9.86 7.43
CA ILE A 257 27.13 10.06 7.22
C ILE A 257 27.49 11.52 7.00
N GLY A 258 26.51 12.39 6.83
CA GLY A 258 26.70 13.82 6.62
C GLY A 258 25.43 14.50 6.13
N LYS A 259 25.60 15.72 5.60
CA LYS A 259 24.48 16.54 5.09
C LYS A 259 24.91 17.32 3.85
N ASN A 260 24.15 17.21 2.77
CA ASN A 260 24.33 18.00 1.55
C ASN A 260 22.99 18.62 1.15
N THR A 261 22.92 19.95 1.24
CA THR A 261 21.74 20.75 0.86
C THR A 261 21.94 21.50 -0.46
N GLU A 262 23.08 21.33 -1.14
CA GLU A 262 23.36 21.96 -2.41
C GLU A 262 22.58 21.31 -3.54
N ASP A 263 22.10 22.08 -4.46
CA ASP A 263 21.42 21.64 -5.69
C ASP A 263 20.29 20.61 -5.43
N ILE A 264 19.53 20.80 -4.36
CA ILE A 264 18.35 19.99 -4.12
C ILE A 264 17.30 20.36 -5.20
N PRO A 265 16.83 19.40 -5.99
CA PRO A 265 15.85 19.67 -7.03
C PRO A 265 14.58 20.35 -6.47
N GLU A 266 14.22 21.50 -7.08
CA GLU A 266 12.99 22.19 -6.71
C GLU A 266 11.75 21.43 -7.19
N ASP A 267 11.86 20.80 -8.36
CA ASP A 267 10.78 20.00 -8.92
C ASP A 267 10.69 18.66 -8.21
N ARG A 268 9.57 18.46 -7.55
CA ARG A 268 9.23 17.18 -6.92
C ARG A 268 8.57 16.31 -7.97
N PRO A 269 9.03 15.07 -8.16
CA PRO A 269 8.36 14.14 -9.06
C PRO A 269 6.89 14.00 -8.61
N ASP A 270 5.96 14.01 -9.54
CA ASP A 270 4.61 13.58 -9.23
C ASP A 270 4.66 12.13 -8.73
N LEU A 271 3.82 11.80 -7.73
CA LEU A 271 3.77 10.43 -7.19
C LEU A 271 3.49 9.40 -8.29
N ASN A 272 2.68 9.76 -9.27
CA ASN A 272 2.37 8.88 -10.39
C ASN A 272 3.59 8.59 -11.28
N ASP A 273 4.49 9.57 -11.45
CA ASP A 273 5.70 9.41 -12.26
C ASP A 273 6.79 8.63 -11.53
N SER A 274 6.80 8.69 -10.21
CA SER A 274 7.76 7.99 -9.36
C SER A 274 7.32 6.57 -8.94
N LEU A 275 6.12 6.17 -9.28
CA LEU A 275 5.47 4.93 -8.86
C LEU A 275 6.32 3.67 -9.14
N PHE A 276 7.17 3.72 -10.15
CA PHE A 276 7.97 2.60 -10.61
C PHE A 276 9.41 2.56 -10.07
N LEU A 277 9.82 3.61 -9.38
CA LEU A 277 11.12 3.69 -8.74
C LEU A 277 11.00 3.60 -7.22
N GLY A 278 9.77 3.45 -6.75
CA GLY A 278 9.48 3.35 -5.34
C GLY A 278 10.19 2.16 -4.71
N ILE A 279 10.75 2.42 -3.59
CA ILE A 279 11.07 1.41 -2.60
C ILE A 279 9.73 0.87 -2.14
N ASN A 280 9.28 -0.20 -2.76
CA ASN A 280 7.97 -0.75 -2.51
C ASN A 280 7.92 -1.33 -1.08
N HIS A 281 6.92 -0.97 -0.30
CA HIS A 281 6.75 -1.37 1.10
C HIS A 281 6.54 -2.88 1.33
N THR A 282 6.41 -3.67 0.29
CA THR A 282 6.39 -5.14 0.39
C THR A 282 7.71 -5.74 0.82
N GLY A 283 8.72 -4.92 1.04
CA GLY A 283 9.88 -5.21 1.90
C GLY A 283 10.95 -6.09 1.30
N GLY A 284 10.78 -6.57 0.09
CA GLY A 284 11.71 -7.55 -0.47
C GLY A 284 12.52 -7.09 -1.67
N ASN A 285 12.02 -6.13 -2.42
CA ASN A 285 12.60 -5.76 -3.73
C ASN A 285 13.51 -4.53 -3.71
N THR A 286 13.57 -3.82 -2.60
CA THR A 286 14.19 -2.50 -2.56
C THR A 286 15.65 -2.50 -2.92
N ASP A 287 16.41 -3.44 -2.37
CA ASP A 287 17.86 -3.51 -2.61
C ASP A 287 18.14 -3.87 -4.06
N THR A 288 17.35 -4.74 -4.66
CA THR A 288 17.41 -5.08 -6.08
C THR A 288 17.07 -3.88 -6.95
N ASP A 289 16.01 -3.14 -6.60
CA ASP A 289 15.59 -1.95 -7.31
C ASP A 289 16.66 -0.85 -7.30
N ILE A 290 17.30 -0.65 -6.14
CA ILE A 290 18.42 0.28 -5.99
C ILE A 290 19.59 -0.15 -6.87
N LEU A 291 19.97 -1.43 -6.84
CA LEU A 291 21.06 -1.93 -7.66
C LEU A 291 20.77 -1.80 -9.15
N MET A 292 19.54 -2.09 -9.58
CA MET A 292 19.14 -1.90 -10.99
C MET A 292 19.19 -0.44 -11.43
N ALA A 293 19.05 0.51 -10.53
CA ALA A 293 19.17 1.94 -10.85
C ALA A 293 20.64 2.41 -10.94
N ILE A 294 21.57 1.75 -10.24
CA ILE A 294 22.99 2.13 -10.18
C ILE A 294 23.78 1.50 -11.35
N LEU A 295 23.50 0.27 -11.69
CA LEU A 295 24.36 -0.56 -12.53
C LEU A 295 23.95 -0.52 -14.00
N ASP A 296 24.97 -0.62 -14.86
CA ASP A 296 24.79 -0.66 -16.32
C ASP A 296 24.31 -2.01 -16.81
#